data_850e1cb48b6fa282e32d5810635e1f30
#
_entry.id   850e1cb48b6fa282e32d5810635e1f30
#
_cell.length_a   1.000
_cell.length_b   1.000
_cell.length_c   1.000
_cell.angle_alpha   90.00
_cell.angle_beta   90.00
_cell.angle_gamma   90.00
#
_symmetry.space_group_name_H-M   'P 1'
#
loop_
_entity.id
_entity.type
_entity.pdbx_description
1 polymer ?
#
loop_
_entity_poly.entity_id
_entity_poly.type
_entity_poly.pdbx_seq_one_letter_code
_entity_poly.pdbx_strand_id
1 'polypeptide(L)'
;MPRRTPSSRRGRTTALLVAAAAVAVLGAGSLFGNVLGELRPEPAPASASPRLELDAALPLGGTAVAVRRLEGAVRVDPRDAGRLGELGLAYQLRWRETGDPSFLPLSERALRRALRARPRDAAATLGLGNLALIRHDFRGALALGREARRRAPFAGRPYGVVGDALIELGRYPQAFAEFDRMTAVKPSLASYARIAYARELTGDRRGATAAMNLALDAAGGVPEPTAWAHVELAKLALGDGLVDAAARHVRAALAIFPGYVLALEQQARVDAARGRLGAAVATARRAATAVPLPQFVALLGDLLDRQGRPVAAAHERATVAAIDRVLAANGLRVDLESAVFRADHRIRPAQTVRLARRARADRPSIYGDDALGWALARAGRCAEAEPWLDRALRLGTKDSTLYFHRGYAAGCAGDRRAMRAWYRRALEQSPVFSMRWAPVARKALA
;
A
#
# COMPACT_ATOMS: atom_id res chain seq x y z
N MET A 1 63.14 -42.15 11.41
CA MET A 1 62.72 -40.73 11.64
C MET A 1 61.58 -40.43 10.70
N PRO A 2 60.32 -40.28 11.17
CA PRO A 2 59.18 -39.93 10.36
C PRO A 2 58.95 -38.43 10.38
N ARG A 3 58.66 -37.85 9.19
CA ARG A 3 58.34 -36.45 8.95
C ARG A 3 56.92 -36.12 9.50
N ARG A 4 56.80 -35.09 10.30
CA ARG A 4 55.54 -34.51 10.78
C ARG A 4 54.91 -33.65 9.71
N THR A 5 53.66 -33.90 9.37
CA THR A 5 52.81 -33.03 8.55
C THR A 5 52.15 -31.94 9.44
N PRO A 6 52.03 -30.68 8.98
CA PRO A 6 51.33 -29.64 9.74
C PRO A 6 49.82 -29.76 9.57
N SER A 7 49.13 -29.86 10.71
CA SER A 7 47.64 -29.90 10.78
C SER A 7 47.05 -28.53 10.50
N SER A 8 46.00 -28.55 9.69
CA SER A 8 45.23 -27.41 9.23
C SER A 8 44.52 -26.64 10.36
N ARG A 9 44.98 -25.45 10.67
CA ARG A 9 44.30 -24.48 11.57
C ARG A 9 43.33 -23.55 10.86
N ARG A 10 42.90 -23.83 9.61
CA ARG A 10 42.01 -22.96 8.81
C ARG A 10 40.51 -23.25 8.96
N GLY A 11 40.10 -24.32 9.65
CA GLY A 11 38.69 -24.71 9.75
C GLY A 11 37.90 -24.10 10.93
N ARG A 12 38.60 -23.50 11.93
CA ARG A 12 37.88 -23.03 13.14
C ARG A 12 37.53 -21.53 13.13
N THR A 13 38.17 -20.72 12.31
CA THR A 13 37.86 -19.28 12.20
C THR A 13 36.65 -18.95 11.34
N THR A 14 36.36 -19.80 10.36
CA THR A 14 35.16 -19.58 9.48
C THR A 14 33.85 -19.96 10.16
N ALA A 15 33.88 -20.96 11.07
CA ALA A 15 32.70 -21.36 11.82
C ALA A 15 32.29 -20.32 12.90
N LEU A 16 33.27 -19.61 13.47
CA LEU A 16 33.02 -18.56 14.46
C LEU A 16 32.49 -17.26 13.84
N LEU A 17 32.85 -16.95 12.59
CA LEU A 17 32.33 -15.77 11.88
C LEU A 17 30.88 -15.97 11.39
N VAL A 18 30.49 -17.19 11.06
CA VAL A 18 29.09 -17.51 10.70
C VAL A 18 28.19 -17.49 11.94
N ALA A 19 28.67 -17.93 13.10
CA ALA A 19 27.94 -17.86 14.37
C ALA A 19 27.78 -16.41 14.86
N ALA A 20 28.79 -15.54 14.66
CA ALA A 20 28.71 -14.13 15.03
C ALA A 20 27.75 -13.33 14.11
N ALA A 21 27.67 -13.69 12.83
CA ALA A 21 26.71 -13.06 11.90
C ALA A 21 25.25 -13.46 12.21
N ALA A 22 25.02 -14.71 12.65
CA ALA A 22 23.68 -15.18 13.07
C ALA A 22 23.21 -14.49 14.36
N VAL A 23 24.12 -14.21 15.30
CA VAL A 23 23.80 -13.51 16.55
C VAL A 23 23.55 -12.00 16.31
N ALA A 24 24.22 -11.39 15.35
CA ALA A 24 23.99 -9.99 15.00
C ALA A 24 22.62 -9.75 14.30
N VAL A 25 22.11 -10.73 13.55
CA VAL A 25 20.77 -10.68 12.94
C VAL A 25 19.66 -10.89 14.00
N LEU A 26 19.93 -11.66 15.06
CA LEU A 26 19.01 -11.87 16.19
C LEU A 26 18.99 -10.69 17.18
N GLY A 27 20.06 -9.89 17.25
CA GLY A 27 20.18 -8.75 18.17
C GLY A 27 19.47 -7.48 17.69
N ALA A 28 19.22 -7.30 16.41
CA ALA A 28 18.51 -6.14 15.85
C ALA A 28 16.96 -6.22 15.97
N GLY A 29 16.43 -7.40 16.34
CA GLY A 29 15.00 -7.65 16.55
C GLY A 29 14.47 -7.25 17.93
N SER A 30 15.33 -6.85 18.87
CA SER A 30 14.96 -6.67 20.28
C SER A 30 14.40 -5.30 20.67
N LEU A 31 14.17 -4.39 19.71
CA LEU A 31 13.51 -3.10 19.95
C LEU A 31 11.97 -3.15 19.76
N PHE A 32 11.45 -4.24 19.23
CA PHE A 32 10.01 -4.52 19.17
C PHE A 32 9.81 -5.90 19.79
N GLY A 33 9.40 -5.95 21.03
CA GLY A 33 9.15 -7.08 21.90
C GLY A 33 9.39 -8.48 21.29
N ASN A 34 10.00 -9.34 22.02
CA ASN A 34 10.33 -10.75 21.82
C ASN A 34 9.41 -11.55 20.85
N VAL A 35 9.45 -11.29 19.54
CA VAL A 35 8.60 -11.97 18.55
C VAL A 35 9.25 -13.23 17.96
N LEU A 36 10.57 -13.43 18.19
CA LEU A 36 11.29 -14.60 17.66
C LEU A 36 11.74 -15.63 18.70
N GLY A 37 11.44 -15.43 19.95
CA GLY A 37 11.94 -16.25 21.04
C GLY A 37 10.91 -17.14 21.70
N GLU A 38 9.95 -17.73 21.06
CA GLU A 38 9.15 -18.88 21.53
C GLU A 38 7.97 -19.19 20.58
N LEU A 39 8.26 -19.51 19.32
CA LEU A 39 7.28 -20.09 18.42
C LEU A 39 7.44 -21.63 18.40
N ARG A 40 7.04 -22.29 19.49
CA ARG A 40 6.47 -23.62 19.35
C ARG A 40 5.02 -23.42 18.88
N PRO A 41 4.62 -23.98 17.75
CA PRO A 41 3.22 -23.95 17.36
C PRO A 41 2.44 -24.87 18.31
N GLU A 42 1.72 -24.30 19.25
CA GLU A 42 0.60 -25.05 19.82
C GLU A 42 -0.41 -25.29 18.69
N PRO A 43 -0.97 -26.52 18.62
CA PRO A 43 -1.99 -26.79 17.59
C PRO A 43 -3.16 -25.85 17.83
N ALA A 44 -3.42 -25.00 16.85
CA ALA A 44 -4.56 -24.09 16.86
C ALA A 44 -5.84 -24.89 17.11
N PRO A 45 -6.74 -24.45 18.01
CA PRO A 45 -8.02 -25.11 18.19
C PRO A 45 -8.77 -25.14 16.84
N ALA A 46 -9.30 -26.30 16.50
CA ALA A 46 -9.89 -26.66 15.21
C ALA A 46 -11.19 -25.92 14.83
N SER A 47 -11.33 -24.65 15.17
CA SER A 47 -12.53 -23.85 14.96
C SER A 47 -12.34 -22.51 14.24
N ALA A 48 -11.18 -22.27 13.62
CA ALA A 48 -11.08 -21.18 12.64
C ALA A 48 -11.90 -21.57 11.41
N SER A 49 -13.07 -20.94 11.23
CA SER A 49 -13.93 -21.22 10.07
C SER A 49 -13.12 -21.06 8.79
N PRO A 50 -13.07 -22.09 7.90
CA PRO A 50 -12.34 -22.03 6.63
C PRO A 50 -12.72 -20.82 5.74
N ARG A 51 -13.87 -20.21 6.03
CA ARG A 51 -14.48 -19.08 5.33
C ARG A 51 -13.80 -17.71 5.57
N LEU A 52 -13.02 -17.54 6.66
CA LEU A 52 -12.26 -16.33 6.91
C LEU A 52 -10.98 -16.22 6.05
N GLU A 53 -10.63 -17.27 5.34
CA GLU A 53 -9.41 -17.36 4.51
C GLU A 53 -9.67 -17.28 3.00
N LEU A 54 -10.89 -16.94 2.57
CA LEU A 54 -11.31 -17.00 1.16
C LEU A 54 -10.45 -16.14 0.20
N ASP A 55 -9.81 -15.08 0.70
CA ASP A 55 -8.93 -14.24 -0.13
C ASP A 55 -7.66 -14.97 -0.62
N ALA A 56 -7.25 -16.03 0.09
CA ALA A 56 -6.12 -16.85 -0.33
C ALA A 56 -6.51 -17.93 -1.37
N ALA A 57 -7.80 -18.21 -1.51
CA ALA A 57 -8.30 -19.35 -2.28
C ALA A 57 -8.83 -19.00 -3.69
N LEU A 58 -9.05 -17.71 -4.01
CA LEU A 58 -9.53 -17.29 -5.34
C LEU A 58 -8.41 -16.60 -6.12
N PRO A 59 -7.81 -17.25 -7.12
CA PRO A 59 -6.84 -16.60 -7.98
C PRO A 59 -7.50 -15.48 -8.80
N LEU A 60 -6.80 -14.36 -9.00
CA LEU A 60 -7.20 -13.36 -9.99
C LEU A 60 -7.33 -14.05 -11.37
N GLY A 61 -8.37 -13.67 -12.10
CA GLY A 61 -8.77 -14.33 -13.35
C GLY A 61 -9.90 -15.35 -13.20
N GLY A 62 -10.05 -15.96 -12.01
CA GLY A 62 -11.14 -16.87 -11.69
C GLY A 62 -12.36 -16.20 -11.04
N THR A 63 -12.27 -14.94 -10.63
CA THR A 63 -13.30 -14.25 -9.85
C THR A 63 -14.63 -14.13 -10.59
N ALA A 64 -14.63 -13.92 -11.92
CA ALA A 64 -15.85 -13.88 -12.71
C ALA A 64 -16.62 -15.21 -12.68
N VAL A 65 -15.92 -16.33 -12.74
CA VAL A 65 -16.52 -17.67 -12.66
C VAL A 65 -17.04 -17.91 -11.24
N ALA A 66 -16.27 -17.56 -10.23
CA ALA A 66 -16.67 -17.68 -8.83
C ALA A 66 -17.91 -16.83 -8.52
N VAL A 67 -17.98 -15.59 -8.99
CA VAL A 67 -19.16 -14.72 -8.84
C VAL A 67 -20.39 -15.36 -9.48
N ARG A 68 -20.33 -15.78 -10.75
CA ARG A 68 -21.47 -16.42 -11.42
C ARG A 68 -21.96 -17.68 -10.69
N ARG A 69 -21.03 -18.53 -10.24
CA ARG A 69 -21.37 -19.74 -9.48
C ARG A 69 -22.09 -19.40 -8.16
N LEU A 70 -21.56 -18.42 -7.42
CA LEU A 70 -22.14 -18.00 -6.14
C LEU A 70 -23.49 -17.29 -6.33
N GLU A 71 -23.64 -16.47 -7.37
CA GLU A 71 -24.95 -15.88 -7.74
C GLU A 71 -25.99 -16.96 -8.07
N GLY A 72 -25.59 -18.00 -8.80
CA GLY A 72 -26.42 -19.17 -9.07
C GLY A 72 -26.84 -19.88 -7.79
N ALA A 73 -25.89 -20.15 -6.90
CA ALA A 73 -26.16 -20.81 -5.63
C ALA A 73 -27.09 -19.99 -4.70
N VAL A 74 -26.88 -18.67 -4.65
CA VAL A 74 -27.75 -17.74 -3.87
C VAL A 74 -29.13 -17.59 -4.48
N ARG A 75 -29.33 -17.80 -5.80
CA ARG A 75 -30.69 -17.89 -6.39
C ARG A 75 -31.43 -19.13 -5.94
N VAL A 76 -30.74 -20.27 -5.79
CA VAL A 76 -31.35 -21.52 -5.32
C VAL A 76 -31.70 -21.43 -3.83
N ASP A 77 -30.79 -20.92 -3.01
CA ASP A 77 -31.06 -20.67 -1.58
C ASP A 77 -30.72 -19.23 -1.20
N PRO A 78 -31.71 -18.32 -1.25
CA PRO A 78 -31.52 -16.90 -0.96
C PRO A 78 -31.22 -16.56 0.50
N ARG A 79 -31.31 -17.52 1.42
CA ARG A 79 -31.06 -17.35 2.86
C ARG A 79 -29.76 -18.00 3.34
N ASP A 80 -29.03 -18.72 2.47
CA ASP A 80 -27.73 -19.29 2.85
C ASP A 80 -26.73 -18.18 3.21
N ALA A 81 -26.55 -17.94 4.51
CA ALA A 81 -25.66 -16.93 5.04
C ALA A 81 -24.21 -17.13 4.60
N GLY A 82 -23.78 -18.40 4.46
CA GLY A 82 -22.43 -18.73 4.05
C GLY A 82 -22.16 -18.29 2.60
N ARG A 83 -22.99 -18.72 1.67
CA ARG A 83 -22.88 -18.35 0.24
C ARG A 83 -23.04 -16.84 0.00
N LEU A 84 -23.93 -16.19 0.76
CA LEU A 84 -24.07 -14.74 0.72
C LEU A 84 -22.78 -14.03 1.21
N GLY A 85 -22.15 -14.52 2.25
CA GLY A 85 -20.86 -14.00 2.74
C GLY A 85 -19.75 -14.19 1.70
N GLU A 86 -19.63 -15.39 1.13
CA GLU A 86 -18.67 -15.70 0.05
C GLU A 86 -18.90 -14.81 -1.19
N LEU A 87 -20.15 -14.65 -1.61
CA LEU A 87 -20.50 -13.77 -2.74
C LEU A 87 -20.11 -12.33 -2.49
N GLY A 88 -20.35 -11.83 -1.27
CA GLY A 88 -19.93 -10.47 -0.89
C GLY A 88 -18.42 -10.25 -0.99
N LEU A 89 -17.63 -11.23 -0.55
CA LEU A 89 -16.16 -11.18 -0.68
C LEU A 89 -15.70 -11.35 -2.15
N ALA A 90 -16.36 -12.23 -2.92
CA ALA A 90 -16.06 -12.41 -4.33
C ALA A 90 -16.29 -11.11 -5.14
N TYR A 91 -17.32 -10.32 -4.82
CA TYR A 91 -17.50 -8.99 -5.42
C TYR A 91 -16.39 -8.02 -5.07
N GLN A 92 -15.81 -8.04 -3.85
CA GLN A 92 -14.64 -7.20 -3.51
C GLN A 92 -13.41 -7.60 -4.30
N LEU A 93 -13.18 -8.90 -4.49
CA LEU A 93 -12.09 -9.38 -5.33
C LEU A 93 -12.30 -8.97 -6.80
N ARG A 94 -13.53 -9.06 -7.28
CA ARG A 94 -13.86 -8.62 -8.65
C ARG A 94 -13.64 -7.13 -8.86
N TRP A 95 -14.01 -6.29 -7.89
CA TRP A 95 -13.63 -4.88 -7.88
C TRP A 95 -12.10 -4.69 -8.00
N ARG A 96 -11.31 -5.40 -7.20
CA ARG A 96 -9.85 -5.31 -7.22
C ARG A 96 -9.27 -5.72 -8.57
N GLU A 97 -9.87 -6.70 -9.23
CA GLU A 97 -9.44 -7.22 -10.53
C GLU A 97 -9.78 -6.26 -11.69
N THR A 98 -10.94 -5.64 -11.65
CA THR A 98 -11.48 -4.88 -12.79
C THR A 98 -11.49 -3.37 -12.62
N GLY A 99 -11.42 -2.88 -11.39
CA GLY A 99 -11.66 -1.46 -11.08
C GLY A 99 -13.12 -1.02 -11.26
N ASP A 100 -14.06 -1.93 -11.52
CA ASP A 100 -15.50 -1.60 -11.70
C ASP A 100 -16.18 -1.39 -10.33
N PRO A 101 -16.50 -0.14 -9.95
CA PRO A 101 -17.03 0.18 -8.63
C PRO A 101 -18.45 -0.33 -8.40
N SER A 102 -19.16 -0.80 -9.44
CA SER A 102 -20.50 -1.36 -9.31
C SER A 102 -20.55 -2.63 -8.44
N PHE A 103 -19.43 -3.34 -8.31
CA PHE A 103 -19.31 -4.49 -7.42
C PHE A 103 -19.37 -4.13 -5.93
N LEU A 104 -19.06 -2.90 -5.53
CA LEU A 104 -19.04 -2.51 -4.12
C LEU A 104 -20.44 -2.48 -3.48
N PRO A 105 -21.47 -1.85 -4.09
CA PRO A 105 -22.84 -1.96 -3.57
C PRO A 105 -23.40 -3.39 -3.68
N LEU A 106 -22.95 -4.21 -4.64
CA LEU A 106 -23.30 -5.64 -4.71
C LEU A 106 -22.75 -6.41 -3.51
N SER A 107 -21.47 -6.20 -3.20
CA SER A 107 -20.82 -6.77 -2.02
C SER A 107 -21.56 -6.40 -0.73
N GLU A 108 -21.88 -5.11 -0.55
CA GLU A 108 -22.58 -4.64 0.64
C GLU A 108 -23.95 -5.33 0.81
N ARG A 109 -24.73 -5.41 -0.26
CA ARG A 109 -26.03 -6.07 -0.23
C ARG A 109 -25.92 -7.56 0.15
N ALA A 110 -24.97 -8.26 -0.43
CA ALA A 110 -24.77 -9.68 -0.14
C ALA A 110 -24.36 -9.90 1.33
N LEU A 111 -23.37 -9.13 1.83
CA LEU A 111 -22.89 -9.21 3.22
C LEU A 111 -23.96 -8.83 4.25
N ARG A 112 -24.77 -7.80 3.97
CA ARG A 112 -25.89 -7.43 4.83
C ARG A 112 -26.99 -8.49 4.84
N ARG A 113 -27.25 -9.15 3.70
CA ARG A 113 -28.17 -10.29 3.65
C ARG A 113 -27.63 -11.47 4.47
N ALA A 114 -26.33 -11.76 4.39
CA ALA A 114 -25.69 -12.78 5.23
C ALA A 114 -25.90 -12.50 6.72
N LEU A 115 -25.70 -11.25 7.16
CA LEU A 115 -25.92 -10.84 8.55
C LEU A 115 -27.40 -10.87 8.97
N ARG A 116 -28.34 -10.62 8.07
CA ARG A 116 -29.78 -10.81 8.39
C ARG A 116 -30.12 -12.27 8.61
N ALA A 117 -29.52 -13.20 7.84
CA ALA A 117 -29.72 -14.61 8.03
C ALA A 117 -28.95 -15.18 9.23
N ARG A 118 -27.76 -14.61 9.54
CA ARG A 118 -26.91 -15.00 10.66
C ARG A 118 -26.30 -13.75 11.32
N PRO A 119 -26.96 -13.14 12.32
CA PRO A 119 -26.56 -11.83 12.87
C PRO A 119 -25.16 -11.79 13.52
N ARG A 120 -24.60 -12.94 13.92
CA ARG A 120 -23.27 -13.05 14.55
C ARG A 120 -22.20 -13.63 13.61
N ASP A 121 -22.42 -13.61 12.30
CA ASP A 121 -21.44 -14.13 11.34
C ASP A 121 -20.18 -13.22 11.31
N ALA A 122 -19.06 -13.77 11.80
CA ALA A 122 -17.78 -13.07 11.87
C ALA A 122 -17.22 -12.76 10.48
N ALA A 123 -17.39 -13.68 9.50
CA ALA A 123 -16.87 -13.53 8.15
C ALA A 123 -17.60 -12.41 7.39
N ALA A 124 -18.94 -12.37 7.48
CA ALA A 124 -19.71 -11.30 6.88
C ALA A 124 -19.44 -9.94 7.53
N THR A 125 -19.27 -9.90 8.86
CA THR A 125 -18.87 -8.67 9.58
C THR A 125 -17.50 -8.18 9.14
N LEU A 126 -16.52 -9.07 9.03
CA LEU A 126 -15.19 -8.76 8.53
C LEU A 126 -15.24 -8.29 7.08
N GLY A 127 -16.06 -8.94 6.23
CA GLY A 127 -16.28 -8.53 4.85
C GLY A 127 -16.81 -7.09 4.72
N LEU A 128 -17.73 -6.67 5.59
CA LEU A 128 -18.16 -5.28 5.66
C LEU A 128 -17.05 -4.35 6.17
N GLY A 129 -16.21 -4.81 7.10
CA GLY A 129 -15.02 -4.08 7.55
C GLY A 129 -14.02 -3.82 6.42
N ASN A 130 -13.74 -4.84 5.60
CA ASN A 130 -12.91 -4.70 4.40
C ASN A 130 -13.54 -3.74 3.38
N LEU A 131 -14.85 -3.85 3.15
CA LEU A 131 -15.58 -2.94 2.26
C LEU A 131 -15.50 -1.48 2.75
N ALA A 132 -15.58 -1.27 4.05
CA ALA A 132 -15.41 0.05 4.65
C ALA A 132 -13.97 0.60 4.43
N LEU A 133 -12.93 -0.24 4.53
CA LEU A 133 -11.56 0.14 4.16
C LEU A 133 -11.46 0.54 2.68
N ILE A 134 -12.03 -0.27 1.77
CA ILE A 134 -12.06 0.02 0.33
C ILE A 134 -12.74 1.37 0.05
N ARG A 135 -13.81 1.69 0.77
CA ARG A 135 -14.56 2.95 0.64
C ARG A 135 -13.92 4.12 1.39
N HIS A 136 -12.79 3.91 2.04
CA HIS A 136 -12.12 4.87 2.93
C HIS A 136 -13.02 5.36 4.10
N ASP A 137 -13.95 4.50 4.55
CA ASP A 137 -14.70 4.70 5.79
C ASP A 137 -13.96 4.05 6.96
N PHE A 138 -12.86 4.67 7.37
CA PHE A 138 -11.94 4.09 8.36
C PHE A 138 -12.55 3.99 9.76
N ARG A 139 -13.50 4.88 10.13
CA ARG A 139 -14.23 4.77 11.40
C ARG A 139 -15.17 3.57 11.39
N GLY A 140 -15.90 3.37 10.30
CA GLY A 140 -16.74 2.19 10.08
C GLY A 140 -15.93 0.89 10.04
N ALA A 141 -14.79 0.90 9.32
CA ALA A 141 -13.87 -0.23 9.27
C ALA A 141 -13.33 -0.62 10.66
N LEU A 142 -12.94 0.38 11.47
CA LEU A 142 -12.47 0.15 12.85
C LEU A 142 -13.55 -0.49 13.72
N ALA A 143 -14.80 -0.01 13.64
CA ALA A 143 -15.92 -0.56 14.41
C ALA A 143 -16.22 -2.01 14.01
N LEU A 144 -16.34 -2.26 12.71
CA LEU A 144 -16.62 -3.59 12.15
C LEU A 144 -15.46 -4.59 12.37
N GLY A 145 -14.21 -4.11 12.21
CA GLY A 145 -13.02 -4.93 12.49
C GLY A 145 -12.94 -5.37 13.95
N ARG A 146 -13.20 -4.46 14.89
CA ARG A 146 -13.27 -4.78 16.32
C ARG A 146 -14.38 -5.77 16.63
N GLU A 147 -15.54 -5.63 16.00
CA GLU A 147 -16.65 -6.56 16.17
C GLU A 147 -16.29 -7.95 15.62
N ALA A 148 -15.72 -8.03 14.43
CA ALA A 148 -15.25 -9.29 13.84
C ALA A 148 -14.20 -9.97 14.74
N ARG A 149 -13.27 -9.17 15.31
CA ARG A 149 -12.24 -9.68 16.23
C ARG A 149 -12.84 -10.28 17.50
N ARG A 150 -13.84 -9.62 18.11
CA ARG A 150 -14.52 -10.19 19.31
C ARG A 150 -15.18 -11.54 18.99
N ARG A 151 -15.70 -11.71 17.79
CA ARG A 151 -16.37 -12.93 17.33
C ARG A 151 -15.41 -14.04 16.91
N ALA A 152 -14.20 -13.67 16.45
CA ALA A 152 -13.16 -14.60 15.99
C ALA A 152 -11.76 -14.13 16.45
N PRO A 153 -11.45 -14.24 17.77
CA PRO A 153 -10.22 -13.69 18.34
C PRO A 153 -8.95 -14.42 17.87
N PHE A 154 -9.07 -15.66 17.42
CA PHE A 154 -7.96 -16.46 16.89
C PHE A 154 -7.77 -16.33 15.37
N ALA A 155 -8.55 -15.49 14.70
CA ALA A 155 -8.36 -15.19 13.28
C ALA A 155 -7.47 -13.96 13.10
N GLY A 156 -6.41 -14.06 12.29
CA GLY A 156 -5.48 -12.94 12.04
C GLY A 156 -6.11 -11.77 11.30
N ARG A 157 -7.00 -12.01 10.34
CA ARG A 157 -7.55 -10.97 9.44
C ARG A 157 -8.29 -9.82 10.13
N PRO A 158 -9.09 -10.01 11.19
CA PRO A 158 -9.72 -8.89 11.92
C PRO A 158 -8.70 -7.90 12.50
N TYR A 159 -7.55 -8.39 12.97
CA TYR A 159 -6.47 -7.51 13.46
C TYR A 159 -5.91 -6.63 12.34
N GLY A 160 -5.78 -7.20 11.12
CA GLY A 160 -5.37 -6.43 9.94
C GLY A 160 -6.34 -5.29 9.62
N VAL A 161 -7.64 -5.55 9.58
CA VAL A 161 -8.66 -4.51 9.33
C VAL A 161 -8.64 -3.42 10.41
N VAL A 162 -8.50 -3.80 11.69
CA VAL A 162 -8.38 -2.85 12.79
C VAL A 162 -7.12 -2.00 12.66
N GLY A 163 -5.97 -2.64 12.39
CA GLY A 163 -4.69 -1.98 12.22
C GLY A 163 -4.68 -1.01 11.04
N ASP A 164 -5.16 -1.44 9.86
CA ASP A 164 -5.24 -0.60 8.66
C ASP A 164 -6.12 0.64 8.92
N ALA A 165 -7.28 0.46 9.56
CA ALA A 165 -8.15 1.57 9.93
C ALA A 165 -7.46 2.54 10.93
N LEU A 166 -6.71 2.02 11.90
CA LEU A 166 -5.98 2.82 12.88
C LEU A 166 -4.83 3.62 12.25
N ILE A 167 -4.13 3.07 11.24
CA ILE A 167 -3.11 3.79 10.45
C ILE A 167 -3.75 5.05 9.84
N GLU A 168 -4.86 4.89 9.15
CA GLU A 168 -5.52 5.98 8.44
C GLU A 168 -6.14 7.02 9.40
N LEU A 169 -6.53 6.56 10.59
CA LEU A 169 -6.97 7.44 11.68
C LEU A 169 -5.82 8.06 12.48
N GLY A 170 -4.56 7.88 12.06
CA GLY A 170 -3.37 8.45 12.69
C GLY A 170 -3.03 7.87 14.08
N ARG A 171 -3.60 6.71 14.43
CA ARG A 171 -3.44 6.03 15.71
C ARG A 171 -2.35 4.96 15.64
N TYR A 172 -1.13 5.37 15.24
CA TYR A 172 -0.03 4.51 14.86
C TYR A 172 0.42 3.50 15.93
N PRO A 173 0.64 3.88 17.21
CA PRO A 173 1.06 2.89 18.22
C PRO A 173 0.05 1.75 18.38
N GLN A 174 -1.24 2.08 18.29
CA GLN A 174 -2.31 1.07 18.38
C GLN A 174 -2.36 0.19 17.12
N ALA A 175 -2.15 0.78 15.94
CA ALA A 175 -2.09 0.05 14.68
C ALA A 175 -0.93 -0.95 14.66
N PHE A 176 0.25 -0.53 15.10
CA PHE A 176 1.43 -1.40 15.16
C PHE A 176 1.22 -2.57 16.12
N ALA A 177 0.63 -2.31 17.29
CA ALA A 177 0.26 -3.39 18.22
C ALA A 177 -0.75 -4.39 17.62
N GLU A 178 -1.69 -3.93 16.78
CA GLU A 178 -2.60 -4.85 16.08
C GLU A 178 -1.88 -5.67 15.00
N PHE A 179 -0.90 -5.11 14.31
CA PHE A 179 -0.07 -5.84 13.34
C PHE A 179 0.82 -6.89 14.00
N ASP A 180 1.41 -6.56 15.16
CA ASP A 180 2.17 -7.53 15.96
C ASP A 180 1.28 -8.70 16.40
N ARG A 181 0.08 -8.41 16.92
CA ARG A 181 -0.92 -9.45 17.28
C ARG A 181 -1.35 -10.27 16.08
N MET A 182 -1.58 -9.64 14.93
CA MET A 182 -1.91 -10.35 13.69
C MET A 182 -0.82 -11.37 13.34
N THR A 183 0.45 -10.95 13.44
CA THR A 183 1.60 -11.80 13.14
C THR A 183 1.75 -12.93 14.14
N ALA A 184 1.53 -12.66 15.44
CA ALA A 184 1.56 -13.66 16.49
C ALA A 184 0.46 -14.72 16.32
N VAL A 185 -0.77 -14.30 15.92
CA VAL A 185 -1.89 -15.21 15.67
C VAL A 185 -1.69 -16.04 14.40
N LYS A 186 -1.26 -15.38 13.31
CA LYS A 186 -1.07 -16.04 12.00
C LYS A 186 0.04 -15.36 11.20
N PRO A 187 1.29 -15.84 11.28
CA PRO A 187 2.35 -15.44 10.36
C PRO A 187 1.92 -15.69 8.91
N SER A 188 1.96 -14.68 8.06
CA SER A 188 1.44 -14.77 6.69
C SER A 188 1.95 -13.60 5.84
N LEU A 189 1.82 -13.69 4.51
CA LEU A 189 2.07 -12.55 3.62
C LEU A 189 1.37 -11.29 4.13
N ALA A 190 0.09 -11.39 4.50
CA ALA A 190 -0.70 -10.22 4.92
C ALA A 190 -0.21 -9.59 6.23
N SER A 191 0.28 -10.37 7.20
CA SER A 191 0.83 -9.85 8.45
C SER A 191 2.21 -9.26 8.25
N TYR A 192 3.11 -9.94 7.54
CA TYR A 192 4.47 -9.44 7.27
C TYR A 192 4.47 -8.17 6.41
N ALA A 193 3.55 -8.07 5.45
CA ALA A 193 3.38 -6.85 4.65
C ALA A 193 2.98 -5.64 5.50
N ARG A 194 2.15 -5.82 6.52
CA ARG A 194 1.77 -4.75 7.45
C ARG A 194 2.92 -4.37 8.38
N ILE A 195 3.72 -5.33 8.83
CA ILE A 195 4.96 -5.05 9.56
C ILE A 195 5.94 -4.26 8.66
N ALA A 196 6.08 -4.64 7.39
CA ALA A 196 6.90 -3.90 6.43
C ALA A 196 6.43 -2.44 6.30
N TYR A 197 5.13 -2.23 6.16
CA TYR A 197 4.54 -0.89 6.07
C TYR A 197 4.72 -0.07 7.36
N ALA A 198 4.54 -0.68 8.54
CA ALA A 198 4.80 -0.01 9.82
C ALA A 198 6.26 0.46 9.94
N ARG A 199 7.22 -0.37 9.53
CA ARG A 199 8.64 -0.02 9.50
C ARG A 199 8.96 1.07 8.48
N GLU A 200 8.34 1.04 7.31
CA GLU A 200 8.46 2.09 6.31
C GLU A 200 7.97 3.44 6.87
N LEU A 201 6.80 3.46 7.50
CA LEU A 201 6.23 4.66 8.14
C LEU A 201 7.13 5.26 9.22
N THR A 202 7.90 4.44 9.93
CA THR A 202 8.85 4.87 10.98
C THR A 202 10.27 5.08 10.45
N GLY A 203 10.49 5.00 9.13
CA GLY A 203 11.77 5.27 8.48
C GLY A 203 12.78 4.12 8.57
N ASP A 204 12.40 2.96 9.09
CA ASP A 204 13.21 1.74 9.07
C ASP A 204 13.10 1.04 7.70
N ARG A 205 13.75 1.60 6.69
CA ARG A 205 13.72 1.10 5.30
C ARG A 205 14.29 -0.31 5.17
N ARG A 206 15.35 -0.62 5.92
CA ARG A 206 15.97 -1.96 5.89
C ARG A 206 15.04 -3.00 6.50
N GLY A 207 14.46 -2.71 7.64
CA GLY A 207 13.49 -3.57 8.29
C GLY A 207 12.21 -3.73 7.47
N ALA A 208 11.76 -2.69 6.75
CA ALA A 208 10.62 -2.78 5.83
C ALA A 208 10.91 -3.77 4.70
N THR A 209 12.08 -3.67 4.06
CA THR A 209 12.50 -4.61 3.00
C THR A 209 12.64 -6.04 3.54
N ALA A 210 13.22 -6.22 4.73
CA ALA A 210 13.34 -7.54 5.34
C ALA A 210 11.97 -8.18 5.63
N ALA A 211 11.03 -7.41 6.20
CA ALA A 211 9.67 -7.89 6.46
C ALA A 211 8.90 -8.19 5.16
N MET A 212 9.12 -7.41 4.10
CA MET A 212 8.48 -7.68 2.80
C MET A 212 9.05 -8.92 2.11
N ASN A 213 10.32 -9.27 2.34
CA ASN A 213 10.87 -10.55 1.89
C ASN A 213 10.23 -11.73 2.64
N LEU A 214 10.00 -11.61 3.96
CA LEU A 214 9.21 -12.62 4.69
C LEU A 214 7.77 -12.75 4.14
N ALA A 215 7.17 -11.63 3.71
CA ALA A 215 5.87 -11.66 3.03
C ALA A 215 5.94 -12.40 1.70
N LEU A 216 7.00 -12.19 0.91
CA LEU A 216 7.24 -12.89 -0.34
C LEU A 216 7.41 -14.40 -0.13
N ASP A 217 8.21 -14.81 0.85
CA ASP A 217 8.39 -16.23 1.20
C ASP A 217 7.06 -16.86 1.62
N ALA A 218 6.27 -16.15 2.44
CA ALA A 218 4.95 -16.58 2.90
C ALA A 218 3.87 -16.61 1.79
N ALA A 219 4.15 -16.06 0.60
CA ALA A 219 3.25 -16.16 -0.56
C ALA A 219 3.15 -17.59 -1.12
N GLY A 220 4.12 -18.46 -0.80
CA GLY A 220 4.10 -19.88 -1.13
C GLY A 220 4.04 -20.21 -2.63
N GLY A 221 4.52 -19.30 -3.50
CA GLY A 221 4.51 -19.48 -4.95
C GLY A 221 3.13 -19.27 -5.60
N VAL A 222 2.09 -18.89 -4.84
CA VAL A 222 0.79 -18.54 -5.43
C VAL A 222 0.96 -17.30 -6.33
N PRO A 223 0.54 -17.35 -7.62
CA PRO A 223 0.96 -16.35 -8.61
C PRO A 223 0.67 -14.90 -8.24
N GLU A 224 -0.56 -14.55 -7.91
CA GLU A 224 -0.91 -13.14 -7.63
C GLU A 224 -0.29 -12.63 -6.33
N PRO A 225 -0.39 -13.31 -5.18
CA PRO A 225 0.30 -12.90 -3.95
C PRO A 225 1.81 -12.73 -4.12
N THR A 226 2.48 -13.64 -4.85
CA THR A 226 3.91 -13.56 -5.12
C THR A 226 4.24 -12.37 -6.01
N ALA A 227 3.48 -12.14 -7.08
CA ALA A 227 3.64 -10.98 -7.95
C ALA A 227 3.41 -9.67 -7.18
N TRP A 228 2.40 -9.63 -6.30
CA TRP A 228 2.12 -8.47 -5.45
C TRP A 228 3.29 -8.17 -4.49
N ALA A 229 3.84 -9.17 -3.82
CA ALA A 229 4.99 -8.96 -2.93
C ALA A 229 6.21 -8.41 -3.68
N HIS A 230 6.46 -8.89 -4.91
CA HIS A 230 7.49 -8.30 -5.76
C HIS A 230 7.18 -6.85 -6.15
N VAL A 231 5.93 -6.49 -6.39
CA VAL A 231 5.53 -5.08 -6.64
C VAL A 231 5.84 -4.20 -5.42
N GLU A 232 5.53 -4.64 -4.21
CA GLU A 232 5.83 -3.87 -2.99
C GLU A 232 7.35 -3.72 -2.76
N LEU A 233 8.14 -4.78 -3.01
CA LEU A 233 9.61 -4.69 -3.00
C LEU A 233 10.14 -3.72 -4.06
N ALA A 234 9.51 -3.66 -5.25
CA ALA A 234 9.87 -2.68 -6.27
C ALA A 234 9.58 -1.24 -5.83
N LYS A 235 8.46 -1.00 -5.15
CA LYS A 235 8.12 0.32 -4.58
C LYS A 235 9.13 0.75 -3.52
N LEU A 236 9.48 -0.15 -2.59
CA LEU A 236 10.52 0.09 -1.59
C LEU A 236 11.84 0.45 -2.25
N ALA A 237 12.28 -0.33 -3.25
CA ALA A 237 13.52 -0.08 -3.97
C ALA A 237 13.51 1.28 -4.72
N LEU A 238 12.41 1.65 -5.38
CA LEU A 238 12.28 2.97 -6.01
C LEU A 238 12.29 4.11 -4.98
N GLY A 239 11.67 3.91 -3.82
CA GLY A 239 11.71 4.86 -2.71
C GLY A 239 13.12 5.07 -2.15
N ASP A 240 14.02 4.10 -2.32
CA ASP A 240 15.45 4.19 -1.97
C ASP A 240 16.34 4.57 -3.19
N GLY A 241 15.76 4.90 -4.34
CA GLY A 241 16.50 5.23 -5.56
C GLY A 241 17.19 4.04 -6.25
N LEU A 242 16.93 2.81 -5.79
CA LEU A 242 17.55 1.57 -6.28
C LEU A 242 16.82 1.06 -7.53
N VAL A 243 16.91 1.80 -8.63
CA VAL A 243 16.15 1.57 -9.88
C VAL A 243 16.38 0.17 -10.45
N ASP A 244 17.60 -0.37 -10.36
CA ASP A 244 17.90 -1.70 -10.92
C ASP A 244 17.33 -2.83 -10.05
N ALA A 245 17.31 -2.66 -8.74
CA ALA A 245 16.62 -3.59 -7.83
C ALA A 245 15.11 -3.58 -8.10
N ALA A 246 14.50 -2.40 -8.21
CA ALA A 246 13.09 -2.27 -8.59
C ALA A 246 12.79 -2.96 -9.93
N ALA A 247 13.65 -2.78 -10.94
CA ALA A 247 13.48 -3.43 -12.23
C ALA A 247 13.56 -4.96 -12.15
N ARG A 248 14.40 -5.53 -11.27
CA ARG A 248 14.44 -6.99 -11.05
C ARG A 248 13.12 -7.50 -10.48
N HIS A 249 12.60 -6.85 -9.45
CA HIS A 249 11.32 -7.22 -8.84
C HIS A 249 10.14 -7.08 -9.81
N VAL A 250 10.10 -6.00 -10.59
CA VAL A 250 9.05 -5.80 -11.61
C VAL A 250 9.08 -6.92 -12.67
N ARG A 251 10.28 -7.30 -13.15
CA ARG A 251 10.40 -8.41 -14.10
C ARG A 251 9.93 -9.72 -13.48
N ALA A 252 10.29 -10.01 -12.23
CA ALA A 252 9.81 -11.21 -11.52
C ALA A 252 8.28 -11.21 -11.40
N ALA A 253 7.66 -10.09 -11.00
CA ALA A 253 6.21 -9.97 -10.92
C ALA A 253 5.52 -10.25 -12.25
N LEU A 254 6.03 -9.68 -13.37
CA LEU A 254 5.46 -9.84 -14.70
C LEU A 254 5.72 -11.23 -15.31
N ALA A 255 6.80 -11.91 -14.91
CA ALA A 255 7.07 -13.30 -15.30
C ALA A 255 6.08 -14.26 -14.64
N ILE A 256 5.74 -14.02 -13.36
CA ILE A 256 4.81 -14.83 -12.57
C ILE A 256 3.36 -14.57 -12.99
N PHE A 257 3.01 -13.29 -13.18
CA PHE A 257 1.67 -12.87 -13.53
C PHE A 257 1.70 -11.84 -14.68
N PRO A 258 1.74 -12.31 -15.94
CA PRO A 258 1.76 -11.46 -17.12
C PRO A 258 0.54 -10.52 -17.16
N GLY A 259 0.79 -9.22 -17.40
CA GLY A 259 -0.29 -8.22 -17.46
C GLY A 259 -0.75 -7.69 -16.10
N TYR A 260 -0.11 -8.06 -14.99
CA TYR A 260 -0.46 -7.56 -13.67
C TYR A 260 -0.34 -6.02 -13.60
N VAL A 261 -1.46 -5.35 -13.47
CA VAL A 261 -1.55 -3.89 -13.64
C VAL A 261 -0.69 -3.11 -12.66
N LEU A 262 -0.54 -3.60 -11.41
CA LEU A 262 0.33 -2.99 -10.42
C LEU A 262 1.82 -3.13 -10.81
N ALA A 263 2.20 -4.25 -11.41
CA ALA A 263 3.55 -4.43 -11.94
C ALA A 263 3.79 -3.57 -13.20
N LEU A 264 2.79 -3.42 -14.08
CA LEU A 264 2.85 -2.50 -15.22
C LEU A 264 3.03 -1.05 -14.76
N GLU A 265 2.35 -0.62 -13.70
CA GLU A 265 2.57 0.70 -13.12
C GLU A 265 4.03 0.90 -12.68
N GLN A 266 4.58 -0.05 -11.93
CA GLN A 266 5.97 0.03 -11.48
C GLN A 266 6.97 -0.07 -12.66
N GLN A 267 6.67 -0.88 -13.70
CA GLN A 267 7.47 -0.91 -14.92
C GLN A 267 7.52 0.46 -15.59
N ALA A 268 6.38 1.16 -15.69
CA ALA A 268 6.34 2.51 -16.26
C ALA A 268 7.17 3.50 -15.43
N ARG A 269 7.15 3.40 -14.11
CA ARG A 269 7.98 4.23 -13.21
C ARG A 269 9.48 3.92 -13.37
N VAL A 270 9.86 2.65 -13.46
CA VAL A 270 11.24 2.22 -13.72
C VAL A 270 11.71 2.72 -15.08
N ASP A 271 10.89 2.60 -16.13
CA ASP A 271 11.25 3.09 -17.46
C ASP A 271 11.42 4.60 -17.48
N ALA A 272 10.55 5.35 -16.81
CA ALA A 272 10.68 6.80 -16.64
C ALA A 272 11.94 7.19 -15.88
N ALA A 273 12.27 6.47 -14.79
CA ALA A 273 13.50 6.69 -14.01
C ALA A 273 14.77 6.46 -14.85
N ARG A 274 14.72 5.56 -15.81
CA ARG A 274 15.80 5.28 -16.78
C ARG A 274 15.80 6.17 -18.02
N GLY A 275 14.90 7.17 -18.08
CA GLY A 275 14.76 8.08 -19.21
C GLY A 275 14.04 7.49 -20.43
N ARG A 276 13.53 6.26 -20.37
CA ARG A 276 12.84 5.58 -21.46
C ARG A 276 11.37 6.00 -21.56
N LEU A 277 11.12 7.30 -21.79
CA LEU A 277 9.77 7.90 -21.73
C LEU A 277 8.77 7.24 -22.70
N GLY A 278 9.21 6.82 -23.91
CA GLY A 278 8.33 6.13 -24.85
C GLY A 278 7.80 4.81 -24.31
N ALA A 279 8.69 3.98 -23.75
CA ALA A 279 8.32 2.71 -23.13
C ALA A 279 7.44 2.94 -21.87
N ALA A 280 7.77 3.95 -21.06
CA ALA A 280 6.99 4.31 -19.88
C ALA A 280 5.54 4.67 -20.24
N VAL A 281 5.33 5.53 -21.26
CA VAL A 281 3.99 5.90 -21.77
C VAL A 281 3.23 4.68 -22.29
N ALA A 282 3.88 3.82 -23.08
CA ALA A 282 3.24 2.62 -23.63
C ALA A 282 2.78 1.67 -22.51
N THR A 283 3.63 1.45 -21.50
CA THR A 283 3.32 0.58 -20.36
C THR A 283 2.25 1.18 -19.44
N ALA A 284 2.33 2.49 -19.14
CA ALA A 284 1.29 3.18 -18.34
C ALA A 284 -0.07 3.15 -19.04
N ARG A 285 -0.11 3.29 -20.38
CA ARG A 285 -1.34 3.19 -21.16
C ARG A 285 -1.95 1.80 -21.06
N ARG A 286 -1.14 0.74 -21.11
CA ARG A 286 -1.63 -0.63 -20.91
C ARG A 286 -2.27 -0.80 -19.55
N ALA A 287 -1.66 -0.29 -18.47
CA ALA A 287 -2.23 -0.35 -17.13
C ALA A 287 -3.54 0.42 -17.02
N ALA A 288 -3.59 1.66 -17.51
CA ALA A 288 -4.77 2.53 -17.48
C ALA A 288 -5.94 1.98 -18.33
N THR A 289 -5.64 1.29 -19.44
CA THR A 289 -6.65 0.65 -20.30
C THR A 289 -7.20 -0.63 -19.65
N ALA A 290 -6.33 -1.44 -19.03
CA ALA A 290 -6.74 -2.68 -18.39
C ALA A 290 -7.62 -2.46 -17.15
N VAL A 291 -7.23 -1.48 -16.31
CA VAL A 291 -7.94 -1.10 -15.08
C VAL A 291 -7.92 0.43 -14.96
N PRO A 292 -9.00 1.13 -15.34
CA PRO A 292 -9.04 2.58 -15.38
C PRO A 292 -9.22 3.19 -13.97
N LEU A 293 -8.20 3.08 -13.13
CA LEU A 293 -8.19 3.73 -11.82
C LEU A 293 -7.43 5.07 -11.87
N PRO A 294 -7.78 6.04 -11.01
CA PRO A 294 -7.21 7.38 -11.01
C PRO A 294 -5.68 7.41 -11.04
N GLN A 295 -5.02 6.55 -10.26
CA GLN A 295 -3.55 6.51 -10.16
C GLN A 295 -2.87 6.10 -11.48
N PHE A 296 -3.45 5.18 -12.24
CA PHE A 296 -2.87 4.72 -13.51
C PHE A 296 -3.05 5.77 -14.61
N VAL A 297 -4.23 6.40 -14.64
CA VAL A 297 -4.53 7.47 -15.61
C VAL A 297 -3.73 8.74 -15.30
N ALA A 298 -3.57 9.09 -14.01
CA ALA A 298 -2.73 10.21 -13.59
C ALA A 298 -1.25 9.99 -13.97
N LEU A 299 -0.72 8.78 -13.74
CA LEU A 299 0.64 8.42 -14.16
C LEU A 299 0.82 8.57 -15.67
N LEU A 300 -0.14 8.10 -16.47
CA LEU A 300 -0.11 8.26 -17.93
C LEU A 300 -0.11 9.74 -18.32
N GLY A 301 -0.96 10.55 -17.68
CA GLY A 301 -1.01 12.01 -17.91
C GLY A 301 0.33 12.69 -17.60
N ASP A 302 0.97 12.36 -16.47
CA ASP A 302 2.27 12.93 -16.10
C ASP A 302 3.40 12.49 -17.05
N LEU A 303 3.37 11.27 -17.53
CA LEU A 303 4.33 10.79 -18.54
C LEU A 303 4.16 11.47 -19.89
N LEU A 304 2.92 11.73 -20.30
CA LEU A 304 2.61 12.50 -21.52
C LEU A 304 3.08 13.96 -21.41
N ASP A 305 2.90 14.61 -20.26
CA ASP A 305 3.45 15.96 -20.00
C ASP A 305 4.99 15.96 -20.15
N ARG A 306 5.66 14.95 -19.57
CA ARG A 306 7.12 14.79 -19.69
C ARG A 306 7.58 14.54 -21.13
N GLN A 307 6.74 13.93 -21.94
CA GLN A 307 6.99 13.67 -23.36
C GLN A 307 6.71 14.88 -24.27
N GLY A 308 6.28 16.03 -23.69
CA GLY A 308 5.92 17.21 -24.46
C GLY A 308 4.56 17.10 -25.17
N ARG A 309 3.63 16.32 -24.65
CA ARG A 309 2.28 16.08 -25.19
C ARG A 309 1.18 16.66 -24.28
N PRO A 310 1.15 18.00 -24.06
CA PRO A 310 0.28 18.62 -23.04
C PRO A 310 -1.21 18.44 -23.33
N VAL A 311 -1.63 18.39 -24.58
CA VAL A 311 -3.05 18.18 -24.96
C VAL A 311 -3.51 16.77 -24.54
N ALA A 312 -2.73 15.74 -24.83
CA ALA A 312 -3.01 14.38 -24.41
C ALA A 312 -3.00 14.25 -22.87
N ALA A 313 -2.05 14.88 -22.20
CA ALA A 313 -1.98 14.92 -20.75
C ALA A 313 -3.20 15.61 -20.12
N ALA A 314 -3.70 16.70 -20.72
CA ALA A 314 -4.93 17.38 -20.27
C ALA A 314 -6.15 16.49 -20.40
N HIS A 315 -6.25 15.66 -21.45
CA HIS A 315 -7.30 14.68 -21.62
C HIS A 315 -7.28 13.62 -20.48
N GLU A 316 -6.11 13.07 -20.16
CA GLU A 316 -5.99 12.12 -19.05
C GLU A 316 -6.36 12.76 -17.70
N ARG A 317 -6.00 14.02 -17.46
CA ARG A 317 -6.43 14.74 -16.24
C ARG A 317 -7.95 14.92 -16.15
N ALA A 318 -8.61 15.16 -17.28
CA ALA A 318 -10.08 15.22 -17.32
C ALA A 318 -10.70 13.84 -17.05
N THR A 319 -10.08 12.78 -17.55
CA THR A 319 -10.48 11.39 -17.31
C THR A 319 -10.38 11.04 -15.81
N VAL A 320 -9.30 11.42 -15.11
CA VAL A 320 -9.19 11.25 -13.65
C VAL A 320 -10.39 11.88 -12.93
N ALA A 321 -10.75 13.12 -13.28
CA ALA A 321 -11.89 13.78 -12.65
C ALA A 321 -13.24 13.10 -12.97
N ALA A 322 -13.38 12.45 -14.11
CA ALA A 322 -14.57 11.65 -14.45
C ALA A 322 -14.64 10.37 -13.63
N ILE A 323 -13.52 9.66 -13.51
CA ILE A 323 -13.41 8.45 -12.69
C ILE A 323 -13.73 8.75 -11.21
N ASP A 324 -13.15 9.83 -10.65
CA ASP A 324 -13.44 10.26 -9.27
C ASP A 324 -14.95 10.42 -9.01
N ARG A 325 -15.70 10.99 -9.98
CA ARG A 325 -17.16 11.12 -9.85
C ARG A 325 -17.86 9.77 -9.83
N VAL A 326 -17.44 8.84 -10.69
CA VAL A 326 -18.00 7.47 -10.74
C VAL A 326 -17.70 6.72 -9.45
N LEU A 327 -16.49 6.81 -8.94
CA LEU A 327 -16.09 6.20 -7.65
C LEU A 327 -16.93 6.76 -6.50
N ALA A 328 -17.06 8.08 -6.43
CA ALA A 328 -17.86 8.75 -5.40
C ALA A 328 -19.35 8.35 -5.47
N ALA A 329 -19.92 8.22 -6.67
CA ALA A 329 -21.30 7.75 -6.86
C ALA A 329 -21.51 6.30 -6.36
N ASN A 330 -20.45 5.50 -6.28
CA ASN A 330 -20.46 4.14 -5.73
C ASN A 330 -20.01 4.05 -4.26
N GLY A 331 -19.89 5.21 -3.59
CA GLY A 331 -19.62 5.31 -2.15
C GLY A 331 -18.17 5.28 -1.75
N LEU A 332 -17.21 5.49 -2.67
CA LEU A 332 -15.79 5.66 -2.32
C LEU A 332 -15.51 7.12 -1.95
N ARG A 333 -14.71 7.32 -0.91
CA ARG A 333 -14.21 8.64 -0.48
C ARG A 333 -12.83 8.84 -1.06
N VAL A 334 -12.73 9.50 -2.21
CA VAL A 334 -11.47 9.74 -2.95
C VAL A 334 -10.85 11.10 -2.65
N ASP A 335 -11.28 11.76 -1.59
CA ASP A 335 -10.97 13.16 -1.31
C ASP A 335 -9.48 13.42 -1.10
N LEU A 336 -8.74 12.50 -0.48
CA LEU A 336 -7.30 12.67 -0.22
C LEU A 336 -6.49 12.60 -1.50
N GLU A 337 -6.67 11.54 -2.27
CA GLU A 337 -5.97 11.28 -3.53
C GLU A 337 -6.30 12.38 -4.56
N SER A 338 -7.57 12.76 -4.65
CA SER A 338 -8.01 13.87 -5.49
C SER A 338 -7.42 15.21 -5.04
N ALA A 339 -7.25 15.45 -3.73
CA ALA A 339 -6.64 16.68 -3.23
C ALA A 339 -5.16 16.77 -3.62
N VAL A 340 -4.40 15.70 -3.46
CA VAL A 340 -2.98 15.63 -3.87
C VAL A 340 -2.87 15.83 -5.39
N PHE A 341 -3.63 15.07 -6.19
CA PHE A 341 -3.63 15.21 -7.64
C PHE A 341 -3.94 16.64 -8.10
N ARG A 342 -4.97 17.28 -7.53
CA ARG A 342 -5.33 18.66 -7.86
C ARG A 342 -4.28 19.66 -7.41
N ALA A 343 -3.62 19.44 -6.28
CA ALA A 343 -2.52 20.26 -5.81
C ALA A 343 -1.31 20.17 -6.75
N ASP A 344 -0.94 18.96 -7.18
CA ASP A 344 0.14 18.74 -8.15
C ASP A 344 -0.06 19.55 -9.45
N HIS A 345 -1.28 19.59 -9.92
CA HIS A 345 -1.66 20.26 -11.18
C HIS A 345 -2.20 21.69 -11.00
N ARG A 346 -2.21 22.23 -9.77
CA ARG A 346 -2.78 23.56 -9.44
C ARG A 346 -4.23 23.75 -9.92
N ILE A 347 -5.03 22.68 -9.86
CA ILE A 347 -6.44 22.71 -10.26
C ILE A 347 -7.27 23.35 -9.14
N ARG A 348 -7.87 24.52 -9.43
CA ARG A 348 -8.77 25.25 -8.52
C ARG A 348 -8.24 25.32 -7.07
N PRO A 349 -7.11 25.99 -6.80
CA PRO A 349 -6.37 25.89 -5.54
C PRO A 349 -7.23 26.07 -4.27
N ALA A 350 -8.11 27.09 -4.24
CA ALA A 350 -8.97 27.34 -3.09
C ALA A 350 -9.97 26.19 -2.82
N GLN A 351 -10.50 25.57 -3.87
CA GLN A 351 -11.38 24.39 -3.71
C GLN A 351 -10.58 23.15 -3.28
N THR A 352 -9.35 23.01 -3.80
CA THR A 352 -8.44 21.91 -3.42
C THR A 352 -8.07 21.98 -1.95
N VAL A 353 -7.80 23.17 -1.39
CA VAL A 353 -7.58 23.34 0.06
C VAL A 353 -8.81 22.91 0.87
N ARG A 354 -10.02 23.27 0.43
CA ARG A 354 -11.25 22.82 1.13
C ARG A 354 -11.42 21.31 1.06
N LEU A 355 -11.11 20.70 -0.08
CA LEU A 355 -11.14 19.24 -0.26
C LEU A 355 -10.12 18.56 0.67
N ALA A 356 -8.88 19.05 0.70
CA ALA A 356 -7.81 18.52 1.55
C ALA A 356 -8.14 18.63 3.05
N ARG A 357 -8.80 19.72 3.48
CA ARG A 357 -9.26 19.86 4.87
C ARG A 357 -10.29 18.79 5.25
N ARG A 358 -11.24 18.49 4.37
CA ARG A 358 -12.23 17.42 4.60
C ARG A 358 -11.54 16.05 4.63
N ALA A 359 -10.71 15.78 3.62
CA ALA A 359 -9.95 14.54 3.54
C ALA A 359 -9.12 14.29 4.81
N ARG A 360 -8.44 15.33 5.30
CA ARG A 360 -7.66 15.25 6.56
C ARG A 360 -8.54 15.04 7.80
N ALA A 361 -9.74 15.61 7.86
CA ALA A 361 -10.67 15.38 9.00
C ALA A 361 -11.15 13.93 9.07
N ASP A 362 -11.35 13.29 7.91
CA ASP A 362 -11.72 11.89 7.82
C ASP A 362 -10.54 10.93 7.99
N ARG A 363 -9.34 11.36 7.54
CA ARG A 363 -8.11 10.59 7.48
C ARG A 363 -6.94 11.37 8.08
N PRO A 364 -6.86 11.50 9.43
CA PRO A 364 -5.83 12.30 10.12
C PRO A 364 -4.47 11.57 10.19
N SER A 365 -4.10 10.88 9.13
CA SER A 365 -2.80 10.22 8.95
C SER A 365 -1.71 11.23 8.56
N ILE A 366 -0.44 10.80 8.54
CA ILE A 366 0.67 11.62 8.00
C ILE A 366 0.41 12.05 6.56
N TYR A 367 -0.23 11.18 5.75
CA TYR A 367 -0.59 11.52 4.37
C TYR A 367 -1.77 12.49 4.29
N GLY A 368 -2.70 12.45 5.25
CA GLY A 368 -3.74 13.46 5.37
C GLY A 368 -3.19 14.84 5.77
N ASP A 369 -2.20 14.87 6.67
CA ASP A 369 -1.47 16.09 7.04
C ASP A 369 -0.67 16.62 5.84
N ASP A 370 0.04 15.75 5.09
CA ASP A 370 0.76 16.12 3.86
C ASP A 370 -0.16 16.69 2.78
N ALA A 371 -1.26 16.01 2.48
CA ALA A 371 -2.22 16.45 1.46
C ALA A 371 -2.76 17.86 1.75
N LEU A 372 -3.04 18.17 3.03
CA LEU A 372 -3.48 19.50 3.44
C LEU A 372 -2.34 20.53 3.32
N GLY A 373 -1.16 20.21 3.83
CA GLY A 373 0.02 21.06 3.74
C GLY A 373 0.40 21.34 2.29
N TRP A 374 0.42 20.30 1.45
CA TRP A 374 0.70 20.44 0.02
C TRP A 374 -0.32 21.31 -0.71
N ALA A 375 -1.62 21.09 -0.48
CA ALA A 375 -2.67 21.91 -1.07
C ALA A 375 -2.56 23.39 -0.66
N LEU A 376 -2.21 23.68 0.61
CA LEU A 376 -1.96 25.03 1.11
C LEU A 376 -0.74 25.66 0.42
N ALA A 377 0.38 24.97 0.35
CA ALA A 377 1.60 25.46 -0.31
C ALA A 377 1.35 25.75 -1.80
N ARG A 378 0.63 24.87 -2.50
CA ARG A 378 0.28 25.05 -3.91
C ARG A 378 -0.74 26.17 -4.16
N ALA A 379 -1.49 26.57 -3.13
CA ALA A 379 -2.37 27.72 -3.13
C ALA A 379 -1.67 29.04 -2.74
N GLY A 380 -0.35 29.02 -2.47
CA GLY A 380 0.43 30.18 -2.03
C GLY A 380 0.29 30.50 -0.53
N ARG A 381 -0.34 29.64 0.25
CA ARG A 381 -0.56 29.78 1.71
C ARG A 381 0.55 29.08 2.49
N CYS A 382 1.80 29.52 2.25
CA CYS A 382 2.99 28.75 2.59
C CYS A 382 3.26 28.70 4.09
N ALA A 383 3.06 29.79 4.83
CA ALA A 383 3.19 29.81 6.29
C ALA A 383 2.16 28.88 6.98
N GLU A 384 0.96 28.75 6.42
CA GLU A 384 -0.04 27.84 6.92
C GLU A 384 0.26 26.36 6.57
N ALA A 385 1.01 26.12 5.49
CA ALA A 385 1.37 24.77 5.03
C ALA A 385 2.40 24.11 5.93
N GLU A 386 3.39 24.87 6.42
CA GLU A 386 4.55 24.34 7.14
C GLU A 386 4.19 23.47 8.34
N PRO A 387 3.31 23.88 9.27
CA PRO A 387 2.97 23.05 10.43
C PRO A 387 2.34 21.69 10.04
N TRP A 388 1.61 21.65 8.94
CA TRP A 388 1.01 20.40 8.45
C TRP A 388 2.06 19.47 7.84
N LEU A 389 3.00 20.02 7.08
CA LEU A 389 4.09 19.25 6.49
C LEU A 389 5.09 18.77 7.55
N ASP A 390 5.34 19.55 8.61
CA ASP A 390 6.12 19.08 9.77
C ASP A 390 5.40 17.93 10.49
N ARG A 391 4.06 18.01 10.65
CA ARG A 391 3.26 16.91 11.20
C ARG A 391 3.29 15.66 10.31
N ALA A 392 3.35 15.82 8.99
CA ALA A 392 3.48 14.70 8.07
C ALA A 392 4.78 13.91 8.28
N LEU A 393 5.82 14.57 8.76
CA LEU A 393 7.13 13.97 9.04
C LEU A 393 7.30 13.44 10.47
N ARG A 394 6.28 13.51 11.35
CA ARG A 394 6.37 13.21 12.79
C ARG A 394 6.79 11.77 13.14
N LEU A 395 6.62 10.83 12.22
CA LEU A 395 7.01 9.43 12.42
C LEU A 395 8.48 9.15 12.04
N GLY A 396 9.18 10.12 11.49
CA GLY A 396 10.51 9.91 10.94
C GLY A 396 10.54 9.20 9.59
N THR A 397 9.39 9.16 8.91
CA THR A 397 9.23 8.54 7.58
C THR A 397 10.24 9.09 6.58
N LYS A 398 10.96 8.20 5.91
CA LYS A 398 11.92 8.54 4.86
C LYS A 398 11.24 8.51 3.50
N ASP A 399 10.41 9.53 3.23
CA ASP A 399 9.68 9.71 1.99
C ASP A 399 10.14 10.98 1.28
N SER A 400 10.75 10.82 0.11
CA SER A 400 11.27 11.92 -0.70
C SER A 400 10.18 12.91 -1.12
N THR A 401 8.93 12.46 -1.28
CA THR A 401 7.81 13.34 -1.67
C THR A 401 7.45 14.26 -0.52
N LEU A 402 7.36 13.72 0.71
CA LEU A 402 7.11 14.51 1.91
C LEU A 402 8.24 15.54 2.14
N TYR A 403 9.50 15.13 1.95
CA TYR A 403 10.64 16.05 2.02
C TYR A 403 10.56 17.15 0.97
N PHE A 404 10.19 16.80 -0.27
CA PHE A 404 10.02 17.79 -1.34
C PHE A 404 8.89 18.77 -1.02
N HIS A 405 7.73 18.31 -0.57
CA HIS A 405 6.60 19.18 -0.21
C HIS A 405 6.99 20.14 0.91
N ARG A 406 7.71 19.67 1.93
CA ARG A 406 8.21 20.52 3.03
C ARG A 406 9.21 21.57 2.50
N GLY A 407 10.12 21.18 1.63
CA GLY A 407 11.07 22.10 0.99
C GLY A 407 10.36 23.14 0.11
N TYR A 408 9.36 22.72 -0.63
CA TYR A 408 8.56 23.64 -1.46
C TYR A 408 7.86 24.72 -0.62
N ALA A 409 7.26 24.32 0.52
CA ALA A 409 6.61 25.27 1.43
C ALA A 409 7.61 26.27 2.01
N ALA A 410 8.81 25.82 2.43
CA ALA A 410 9.86 26.69 2.93
C ALA A 410 10.30 27.71 1.87
N GLY A 411 10.56 27.28 0.63
CA GLY A 411 10.91 28.18 -0.47
C GLY A 411 9.82 29.17 -0.81
N CYS A 412 8.59 28.74 -0.76
CA CYS A 412 7.41 29.57 -0.97
C CYS A 412 7.22 30.61 0.16
N ALA A 413 7.62 30.27 1.39
CA ALA A 413 7.65 31.21 2.52
C ALA A 413 8.89 32.13 2.53
N GLY A 414 9.82 31.99 1.57
CA GLY A 414 11.03 32.80 1.44
C GLY A 414 12.30 32.18 2.04
N ASP A 415 12.20 31.05 2.76
CA ASP A 415 13.37 30.37 3.33
C ASP A 415 14.05 29.46 2.29
N ARG A 416 14.91 30.07 1.47
CA ARG A 416 15.72 29.37 0.45
C ARG A 416 16.71 28.38 1.06
N ARG A 417 17.22 28.64 2.27
CA ARG A 417 18.18 27.74 2.93
C ARG A 417 17.50 26.45 3.34
N ALA A 418 16.38 26.51 4.02
CA ALA A 418 15.59 25.35 4.37
C ALA A 418 15.10 24.59 3.13
N MET A 419 14.61 25.32 2.09
CA MET A 419 14.22 24.71 0.81
C MET A 419 15.34 23.82 0.24
N ARG A 420 16.56 24.40 0.11
CA ARG A 420 17.71 23.64 -0.44
C ARG A 420 18.08 22.45 0.42
N ALA A 421 18.00 22.56 1.74
CA ALA A 421 18.26 21.45 2.66
C ALA A 421 17.27 20.29 2.47
N TRP A 422 15.98 20.60 2.41
CA TRP A 422 14.93 19.61 2.18
C TRP A 422 14.98 18.97 0.79
N TYR A 423 15.30 19.73 -0.25
CA TYR A 423 15.44 19.21 -1.60
C TYR A 423 16.65 18.27 -1.74
N ARG A 424 17.80 18.61 -1.07
CA ARG A 424 18.91 17.67 -0.98
C ARG A 424 18.49 16.36 -0.33
N ARG A 425 17.84 16.44 0.84
CA ARG A 425 17.35 15.26 1.56
C ARG A 425 16.40 14.41 0.72
N ALA A 426 15.52 15.04 -0.07
CA ALA A 426 14.62 14.31 -0.97
C ALA A 426 15.38 13.56 -2.07
N LEU A 427 16.37 14.21 -2.69
CA LEU A 427 17.18 13.62 -3.76
C LEU A 427 18.21 12.60 -3.26
N GLU A 428 18.73 12.77 -2.06
CA GLU A 428 19.61 11.79 -1.38
C GLU A 428 18.84 10.50 -1.06
N GLN A 429 17.60 10.60 -0.58
CA GLN A 429 16.75 9.45 -0.32
C GLN A 429 16.39 8.72 -1.61
N SER A 430 15.92 9.44 -2.64
CA SER A 430 15.69 8.88 -3.97
C SER A 430 15.82 9.95 -5.05
N PRO A 431 16.83 9.89 -5.93
CA PRO A 431 16.99 10.85 -7.01
C PRO A 431 15.88 10.78 -8.07
N VAL A 432 15.06 9.72 -8.03
CA VAL A 432 13.98 9.43 -9.00
C VAL A 432 12.60 9.40 -8.37
N PHE A 433 12.45 9.94 -7.15
CA PHE A 433 11.21 9.86 -6.35
C PHE A 433 9.95 10.33 -7.10
N SER A 434 10.09 11.26 -8.00
CA SER A 434 8.99 11.80 -8.80
C SER A 434 9.48 12.27 -10.16
N MET A 435 8.81 11.82 -11.21
CA MET A 435 9.13 12.31 -12.57
C MET A 435 8.78 13.80 -12.76
N ARG A 436 7.86 14.33 -11.96
CA ARG A 436 7.45 15.74 -11.96
C ARG A 436 8.37 16.59 -11.08
N TRP A 437 8.63 16.15 -9.84
CA TRP A 437 9.20 17.01 -8.82
C TRP A 437 10.72 16.83 -8.61
N ALA A 438 11.29 15.66 -8.89
CA ALA A 438 12.73 15.48 -8.79
C ALA A 438 13.52 16.43 -9.73
N PRO A 439 13.10 16.67 -10.98
CA PRO A 439 13.74 17.70 -11.83
C PRO A 439 13.64 19.13 -11.27
N VAL A 440 12.53 19.48 -10.63
CA VAL A 440 12.35 20.78 -9.97
C VAL A 440 13.32 20.95 -8.82
N ALA A 441 13.45 19.92 -7.97
CA ALA A 441 14.41 19.93 -6.87
C ALA A 441 15.85 20.06 -7.38
N ARG A 442 16.26 19.30 -8.42
CA ARG A 442 17.60 19.40 -9.01
C ARG A 442 17.89 20.79 -9.55
N LYS A 443 16.95 21.37 -10.32
CA LYS A 443 17.11 22.73 -10.89
C LYS A 443 17.26 23.79 -9.80
N ALA A 444 16.58 23.67 -8.66
CA ALA A 444 16.66 24.60 -7.55
C ALA A 444 17.97 24.48 -6.75
N LEU A 445 18.71 23.39 -6.90
CA LEU A 445 20.01 23.14 -6.26
C LEU A 445 21.21 23.51 -7.16
N ALA A 446 21.01 23.46 -8.47
CA ALA A 446 21.99 23.97 -9.44
C ALA A 446 22.10 25.49 -9.32
#